data_0a3053b49591857a6c997a87b0debaff
#
_entry.id   0a3053b49591857a6c997a87b0debaff
#
_cell.length_a   1.000
_cell.length_b   1.000
_cell.length_c   1.000
_cell.angle_alpha   90.00
_cell.angle_beta   90.00
_cell.angle_gamma   90.00
#
_symmetry.space_group_name_H-M   'P 1'
#
loop_
_entity.id
_entity.type
_entity.pdbx_description
1 polymer ?
#
loop_
_entity_poly.entity_id
_entity_poly.type
_entity_poly.pdbx_seq_one_letter_code
_entity_poly.pdbx_strand_id
1 'polypeptide(L)'
;MKERLIGFLKTYFLFVCIFALQKPFFMLFYRPLYEGVSWAEWLGVMWHGLPLDLSLAGYLTAIPGLLFICSAWAVPNLLRRIWCGYFIFVSVLLSIIFTVDLGLYEYWGFRLDATPLFYFFSSPKDAVASVSVWMVIGGIIAMVVYAAVLYGIFYIVLLRKGAFRRMKIPYRRLRVSGALLLLTGLLFIPIRGGFTVSTMNTGKVYFSTNQRLNHAAINPAFSLMESLSKQKDFGSQYRFMEADAADRIFSGLADPAVLKKDSAAADALRQAPDSLRSLFTVKHPDVLFVIMESFSSRLMTTLGGEPDVAVQLDSLAQEGVLFTNFYANSFRTDRGLVAVLSGYPAQPTTSIMTVSYTHLTLPTT
;
A
#
# COMPACT_ATOMS: atom_id res chain seq x y z
N MET A 1 14.69 28.68 -24.95
CA MET A 1 14.29 28.64 -23.55
C MET A 1 12.80 28.37 -23.44
N LYS A 2 11.92 29.18 -24.05
CA LYS A 2 10.45 29.06 -23.97
C LYS A 2 9.93 27.64 -24.28
N GLU A 3 10.39 27.01 -25.37
CA GLU A 3 9.94 25.65 -25.74
C GLU A 3 10.31 24.59 -24.71
N ARG A 4 11.51 24.70 -24.07
CA ARG A 4 11.95 23.75 -23.00
C ARG A 4 11.11 23.93 -21.74
N LEU A 5 10.83 25.18 -21.35
CA LEU A 5 9.99 25.48 -20.21
C LEU A 5 8.56 24.97 -20.42
N ILE A 6 7.98 25.25 -21.60
CA ILE A 6 6.64 24.77 -21.95
C ILE A 6 6.62 23.23 -22.00
N GLY A 7 7.65 22.60 -22.55
CA GLY A 7 7.76 21.15 -22.59
C GLY A 7 7.82 20.53 -21.19
N PHE A 8 8.60 21.11 -20.29
CA PHE A 8 8.69 20.71 -18.90
C PHE A 8 7.34 20.81 -18.18
N LEU A 9 6.71 21.97 -18.23
CA LEU A 9 5.41 22.21 -17.60
C LEU A 9 4.32 21.28 -18.17
N LYS A 10 4.28 21.12 -19.51
CA LYS A 10 3.36 20.19 -20.14
C LYS A 10 3.54 18.75 -19.64
N THR A 11 4.79 18.30 -19.46
CA THR A 11 5.06 16.96 -18.95
C THR A 11 4.54 16.79 -17.53
N TYR A 12 4.85 17.74 -16.65
CA TYR A 12 4.40 17.71 -15.26
C TYR A 12 2.87 17.71 -15.15
N PHE A 13 2.21 18.68 -15.78
CA PHE A 13 0.76 18.77 -15.71
C PHE A 13 0.04 17.61 -16.41
N LEU A 14 0.65 17.02 -17.44
CA LEU A 14 0.08 15.85 -18.09
C LEU A 14 0.06 14.65 -17.14
N PHE A 15 1.14 14.41 -16.39
CA PHE A 15 1.15 13.39 -15.34
C PHE A 15 0.10 13.66 -14.28
N VAL A 16 0.01 14.90 -13.80
CA VAL A 16 -1.02 15.28 -12.81
C VAL A 16 -2.43 14.99 -13.33
N CYS A 17 -2.73 15.36 -14.58
CA CYS A 17 -4.02 15.08 -15.19
C CYS A 17 -4.32 13.58 -15.32
N ILE A 18 -3.33 12.77 -15.74
CA ILE A 18 -3.49 11.31 -15.84
C ILE A 18 -3.83 10.73 -14.47
N PHE A 19 -3.11 11.12 -13.42
CA PHE A 19 -3.33 10.63 -12.06
C PHE A 19 -4.67 11.11 -11.47
N ALA A 20 -5.03 12.37 -11.70
CA ALA A 20 -6.31 12.89 -11.26
C ALA A 20 -7.49 12.16 -11.91
N LEU A 21 -7.40 11.86 -13.23
CA LEU A 21 -8.44 11.14 -13.97
C LEU A 21 -8.52 9.65 -13.61
N GLN A 22 -7.45 9.06 -13.09
CA GLN A 22 -7.45 7.67 -12.64
C GLN A 22 -8.40 7.45 -11.46
N LYS A 23 -8.63 8.43 -10.60
CA LYS A 23 -9.54 8.34 -9.45
C LYS A 23 -11.00 8.17 -9.85
N PRO A 24 -11.61 9.05 -10.66
CA PRO A 24 -12.97 8.83 -11.14
C PRO A 24 -13.08 7.55 -11.96
N PHE A 25 -12.06 7.14 -12.72
CA PHE A 25 -12.04 5.85 -13.39
C PHE A 25 -12.13 4.68 -12.41
N PHE A 26 -11.37 4.71 -11.32
CA PHE A 26 -11.43 3.72 -10.26
C PHE A 26 -12.83 3.66 -9.61
N MET A 27 -13.43 4.81 -9.29
CA MET A 27 -14.77 4.86 -8.70
C MET A 27 -15.84 4.36 -9.67
N LEU A 28 -15.70 4.62 -10.97
CA LEU A 28 -16.60 4.10 -12.00
C LEU A 28 -16.46 2.59 -12.18
N PHE A 29 -15.25 2.06 -12.12
CA PHE A 29 -14.98 0.62 -12.21
C PHE A 29 -15.64 -0.13 -11.04
N TYR A 30 -15.58 0.43 -9.85
CA TYR A 30 -16.22 -0.09 -8.64
C TYR A 30 -17.54 0.63 -8.31
N ARG A 31 -18.32 1.00 -9.32
CA ARG A 31 -19.57 1.74 -9.17
C ARG A 31 -20.48 1.26 -8.02
N PRO A 32 -20.71 -0.06 -7.82
CA PRO A 32 -21.56 -0.52 -6.73
C PRO A 32 -21.07 -0.10 -5.33
N LEU A 33 -19.77 0.09 -5.14
CA LEU A 33 -19.20 0.54 -3.86
C LEU A 33 -19.40 2.05 -3.60
N TYR A 34 -19.75 2.81 -4.64
CA TYR A 34 -19.89 4.27 -4.62
C TYR A 34 -21.31 4.73 -4.96
N GLU A 35 -22.30 3.82 -4.85
CA GLU A 35 -23.71 4.18 -4.97
C GLU A 35 -24.11 5.14 -3.84
N GLY A 36 -24.86 6.18 -4.18
CA GLY A 36 -25.27 7.24 -3.26
C GLY A 36 -24.21 8.30 -2.93
N VAL A 37 -23.00 8.20 -3.48
CA VAL A 37 -21.95 9.22 -3.32
C VAL A 37 -22.29 10.45 -4.15
N SER A 38 -22.30 11.62 -3.52
CA SER A 38 -22.62 12.91 -4.13
C SER A 38 -21.51 13.39 -5.07
N TRP A 39 -21.87 14.27 -6.00
CA TRP A 39 -20.88 14.94 -6.88
C TRP A 39 -19.82 15.74 -6.10
N ALA A 40 -20.19 16.31 -4.95
CA ALA A 40 -19.26 17.02 -4.08
C ALA A 40 -18.19 16.08 -3.52
N GLU A 41 -18.56 14.86 -3.14
CA GLU A 41 -17.62 13.84 -2.65
C GLU A 41 -16.72 13.33 -3.79
N TRP A 42 -17.24 13.16 -5.01
CA TRP A 42 -16.40 12.85 -6.18
C TRP A 42 -15.32 13.90 -6.42
N LEU A 43 -15.70 15.18 -6.39
CA LEU A 43 -14.74 16.28 -6.48
C LEU A 43 -13.80 16.31 -5.26
N GLY A 44 -14.33 15.99 -4.07
CA GLY A 44 -13.54 15.84 -2.85
C GLY A 44 -12.43 14.79 -2.99
N VAL A 45 -12.73 13.62 -3.56
CA VAL A 45 -11.74 12.57 -3.85
C VAL A 45 -10.63 13.09 -4.76
N MET A 46 -11.00 13.80 -5.84
CA MET A 46 -10.01 14.37 -6.76
C MET A 46 -9.16 15.44 -6.08
N TRP A 47 -9.77 16.33 -5.31
CA TRP A 47 -9.09 17.46 -4.64
C TRP A 47 -8.14 16.96 -3.55
N HIS A 48 -8.62 16.12 -2.65
CA HIS A 48 -7.81 15.59 -1.54
C HIS A 48 -6.75 14.58 -2.01
N GLY A 49 -6.96 13.91 -3.15
CA GLY A 49 -5.96 13.05 -3.76
C GLY A 49 -4.86 13.78 -4.54
N LEU A 50 -5.08 15.06 -4.87
CA LEU A 50 -4.16 15.86 -5.69
C LEU A 50 -2.74 15.98 -5.11
N PRO A 51 -2.51 16.10 -3.79
CA PRO A 51 -1.15 16.15 -3.23
C PRO A 51 -0.28 14.94 -3.60
N LEU A 52 -0.83 13.72 -3.59
CA LEU A 52 -0.11 12.51 -4.02
C LEU A 52 0.18 12.54 -5.52
N ASP A 53 -0.75 13.03 -6.33
CA ASP A 53 -0.59 13.14 -7.78
C ASP A 53 0.50 14.15 -8.15
N LEU A 54 0.54 15.30 -7.47
CA LEU A 54 1.58 16.31 -7.63
C LEU A 54 2.95 15.77 -7.24
N SER A 55 3.02 15.01 -6.14
CA SER A 55 4.25 14.37 -5.68
C SER A 55 4.77 13.36 -6.69
N LEU A 56 3.94 12.41 -7.11
CA LEU A 56 4.33 11.38 -8.07
C LEU A 56 4.68 11.97 -9.45
N ALA A 57 3.91 12.95 -9.91
CA ALA A 57 4.22 13.70 -11.13
C ALA A 57 5.60 14.38 -11.05
N GLY A 58 5.97 14.88 -9.86
CA GLY A 58 7.30 15.41 -9.58
C GLY A 58 8.40 14.39 -9.80
N TYR A 59 8.27 13.21 -9.20
CA TYR A 59 9.22 12.10 -9.39
C TYR A 59 9.36 11.72 -10.86
N LEU A 60 8.26 11.52 -11.57
CA LEU A 60 8.31 11.14 -12.98
C LEU A 60 8.77 12.27 -13.90
N THR A 61 8.63 13.54 -13.51
CA THR A 61 9.10 14.69 -14.32
C THR A 61 10.58 14.98 -14.10
N ALA A 62 11.21 14.46 -13.05
CA ALA A 62 12.63 14.69 -12.79
C ALA A 62 13.53 14.22 -13.95
N ILE A 63 13.31 13.01 -14.48
CA ILE A 63 14.07 12.49 -15.64
C ILE A 63 13.85 13.34 -16.89
N PRO A 64 12.61 13.64 -17.32
CA PRO A 64 12.34 14.66 -18.34
C PRO A 64 13.05 16.00 -18.11
N GLY A 65 13.05 16.48 -16.88
CA GLY A 65 13.76 17.71 -16.50
C GLY A 65 15.25 17.66 -16.83
N LEU A 66 15.91 16.58 -16.44
CA LEU A 66 17.32 16.32 -16.77
C LEU A 66 17.55 16.24 -18.29
N LEU A 67 16.66 15.60 -19.03
CA LEU A 67 16.75 15.53 -20.49
C LEU A 67 16.62 16.93 -21.13
N PHE A 68 15.78 17.80 -20.58
CA PHE A 68 15.71 19.20 -21.05
C PHE A 68 16.99 19.97 -20.75
N ILE A 69 17.66 19.74 -19.61
CA ILE A 69 18.96 20.33 -19.29
C ILE A 69 19.99 19.82 -20.29
N CYS A 70 20.10 18.51 -20.50
CA CYS A 70 21.01 17.91 -21.47
C CYS A 70 20.78 18.40 -22.89
N SER A 71 19.57 18.79 -23.26
CA SER A 71 19.23 19.30 -24.58
C SER A 71 19.91 20.63 -24.90
N ALA A 72 20.45 21.34 -23.91
CA ALA A 72 21.27 22.56 -24.14
C ALA A 72 22.69 22.24 -24.65
N TRP A 73 23.15 20.99 -24.53
CA TRP A 73 24.52 20.57 -24.77
C TRP A 73 24.65 19.45 -25.80
N ALA A 74 23.65 18.59 -25.94
CA ALA A 74 23.72 17.34 -26.69
C ALA A 74 22.91 17.35 -27.98
N VAL A 75 23.21 16.37 -28.85
CA VAL A 75 22.59 16.16 -30.16
C VAL A 75 21.13 15.73 -30.02
N PRO A 76 20.20 16.36 -30.75
CA PRO A 76 18.76 16.16 -30.60
C PRO A 76 18.27 14.71 -30.81
N ASN A 77 18.94 13.94 -31.69
CA ASN A 77 18.45 12.59 -32.07
C ASN A 77 18.58 11.55 -30.95
N LEU A 78 19.69 11.57 -30.21
CA LEU A 78 19.87 10.65 -29.05
C LEU A 78 18.86 10.96 -27.95
N LEU A 79 18.73 12.23 -27.59
CA LEU A 79 17.77 12.67 -26.57
C LEU A 79 16.35 12.34 -26.93
N ARG A 80 15.99 12.41 -28.22
CA ARG A 80 14.67 12.00 -28.69
C ARG A 80 14.42 10.50 -28.51
N ARG A 81 15.42 9.65 -28.78
CA ARG A 81 15.28 8.19 -28.56
C ARG A 81 15.09 7.90 -27.07
N ILE A 82 15.88 8.50 -26.21
CA ILE A 82 15.76 8.35 -24.74
C ILE A 82 14.39 8.84 -24.28
N TRP A 83 13.93 9.99 -24.79
CA TRP A 83 12.63 10.55 -24.49
C TRP A 83 11.47 9.61 -24.87
N CYS A 84 11.48 9.06 -26.07
CA CYS A 84 10.48 8.10 -26.50
C CYS A 84 10.52 6.82 -25.65
N GLY A 85 11.71 6.27 -25.42
CA GLY A 85 11.90 5.08 -24.56
C GLY A 85 11.40 5.30 -23.13
N TYR A 86 11.64 6.48 -22.57
CA TYR A 86 11.14 6.84 -21.24
C TYR A 86 9.61 6.79 -21.17
N PHE A 87 8.90 7.39 -22.13
CA PHE A 87 7.42 7.38 -22.10
C PHE A 87 6.83 6.02 -22.43
N ILE A 88 7.50 5.18 -23.24
CA ILE A 88 7.10 3.78 -23.41
C ILE A 88 7.22 3.06 -22.07
N PHE A 89 8.37 3.16 -21.41
CA PHE A 89 8.61 2.53 -20.11
C PHE A 89 7.58 2.97 -19.05
N VAL A 90 7.37 4.27 -18.91
CA VAL A 90 6.39 4.81 -17.94
C VAL A 90 4.97 4.38 -18.27
N SER A 91 4.58 4.32 -19.56
CA SER A 91 3.25 3.85 -19.95
C SER A 91 3.03 2.40 -19.55
N VAL A 92 4.01 1.53 -19.78
CA VAL A 92 3.94 0.12 -19.39
C VAL A 92 3.91 -0.01 -17.86
N LEU A 93 4.81 0.68 -17.16
CA LEU A 93 4.89 0.64 -15.69
C LEU A 93 3.57 1.08 -15.03
N LEU A 94 3.04 2.24 -15.42
CA LEU A 94 1.78 2.75 -14.87
C LEU A 94 0.59 1.85 -15.24
N SER A 95 0.59 1.29 -16.44
CA SER A 95 -0.45 0.35 -16.88
C SER A 95 -0.46 -0.91 -16.01
N ILE A 96 0.69 -1.49 -15.71
CA ILE A 96 0.81 -2.64 -14.80
C ILE A 96 0.26 -2.26 -13.42
N ILE A 97 0.75 -1.15 -12.84
CA ILE A 97 0.36 -0.71 -11.52
C ILE A 97 -1.16 -0.48 -11.42
N PHE A 98 -1.74 0.25 -12.38
CA PHE A 98 -3.16 0.58 -12.35
C PHE A 98 -4.05 -0.63 -12.60
N THR A 99 -3.66 -1.55 -13.49
CA THR A 99 -4.44 -2.77 -13.75
C THR A 99 -4.38 -3.74 -12.56
N VAL A 100 -3.20 -3.91 -11.96
CA VAL A 100 -3.03 -4.75 -10.77
C VAL A 100 -3.79 -4.18 -9.57
N ASP A 101 -3.73 -2.86 -9.37
CA ASP A 101 -4.50 -2.18 -8.32
C ASP A 101 -6.01 -2.40 -8.48
N LEU A 102 -6.54 -2.25 -9.71
CA LEU A 102 -7.94 -2.53 -9.99
C LEU A 102 -8.31 -4.00 -9.76
N GLY A 103 -7.45 -4.94 -10.14
CA GLY A 103 -7.75 -6.36 -9.96
C GLY A 103 -7.67 -6.83 -8.52
N LEU A 104 -6.79 -6.26 -7.71
CA LEU A 104 -6.57 -6.70 -6.32
C LEU A 104 -7.44 -6.00 -5.29
N TYR A 105 -7.95 -4.81 -5.58
CA TYR A 105 -8.74 -4.04 -4.61
C TYR A 105 -10.00 -4.77 -4.15
N GLU A 106 -10.66 -5.53 -5.01
CA GLU A 106 -11.85 -6.31 -4.67
C GLU A 106 -11.56 -7.36 -3.58
N TYR A 107 -10.40 -7.99 -3.66
CA TYR A 107 -9.99 -9.06 -2.73
C TYR A 107 -9.37 -8.51 -1.45
N TRP A 108 -8.63 -7.41 -1.54
CA TRP A 108 -7.82 -6.92 -0.43
C TRP A 108 -8.42 -5.71 0.29
N GLY A 109 -9.35 -5.01 -0.33
CA GLY A 109 -10.04 -3.87 0.27
C GLY A 109 -9.17 -2.64 0.53
N PHE A 110 -7.93 -2.59 -0.02
CA PHE A 110 -7.02 -1.44 0.06
C PHE A 110 -6.23 -1.26 -1.23
N ARG A 111 -5.64 -0.07 -1.41
CA ARG A 111 -4.90 0.28 -2.61
C ARG A 111 -3.56 -0.45 -2.67
N LEU A 112 -3.06 -0.65 -3.89
CA LEU A 112 -1.85 -1.40 -4.15
C LEU A 112 -0.67 -0.97 -3.28
N ASP A 113 -0.08 -1.93 -2.58
CA ASP A 113 1.15 -1.81 -1.81
C ASP A 113 2.23 -2.78 -2.33
N ALA A 114 3.34 -2.94 -1.60
CA ALA A 114 4.42 -3.85 -1.99
C ALA A 114 4.11 -5.33 -1.81
N THR A 115 3.00 -5.69 -1.15
CA THR A 115 2.66 -7.08 -0.78
C THR A 115 2.50 -7.99 -2.00
N PRO A 116 1.80 -7.61 -3.09
CA PRO A 116 1.70 -8.48 -4.27
C PRO A 116 3.04 -8.80 -4.90
N LEU A 117 3.94 -7.82 -4.96
CA LEU A 117 5.30 -8.04 -5.47
C LEU A 117 6.03 -9.06 -4.60
N PHE A 118 5.86 -8.92 -3.29
CA PHE A 118 6.47 -9.83 -2.32
C PHE A 118 5.98 -11.28 -2.55
N TYR A 119 4.67 -11.51 -2.63
CA TYR A 119 4.11 -12.83 -2.91
C TYR A 119 4.53 -13.38 -4.26
N PHE A 120 4.55 -12.53 -5.29
CA PHE A 120 4.96 -12.93 -6.63
C PHE A 120 6.43 -13.39 -6.67
N PHE A 121 7.32 -12.77 -5.90
CA PHE A 121 8.75 -13.17 -5.86
C PHE A 121 9.03 -14.33 -4.90
N SER A 122 8.27 -14.46 -3.80
CA SER A 122 8.48 -15.54 -2.82
C SER A 122 7.84 -16.86 -3.26
N SER A 123 6.64 -16.84 -3.82
CA SER A 123 5.87 -18.03 -4.23
C SER A 123 5.08 -17.77 -5.52
N PRO A 124 5.75 -17.69 -6.70
CA PRO A 124 5.09 -17.33 -7.97
C PRO A 124 3.96 -18.30 -8.35
N LYS A 125 4.12 -19.59 -8.05
CA LYS A 125 3.12 -20.62 -8.34
C LYS A 125 1.85 -20.41 -7.55
N ASP A 126 1.96 -20.12 -6.27
CA ASP A 126 0.81 -19.92 -5.37
C ASP A 126 0.10 -18.60 -5.67
N ALA A 127 0.87 -17.56 -6.01
CA ALA A 127 0.32 -16.26 -6.40
C ALA A 127 -0.57 -16.36 -7.66
N VAL A 128 -0.23 -17.24 -8.61
CA VAL A 128 -1.01 -17.44 -9.84
C VAL A 128 -2.10 -18.49 -9.65
N ALA A 129 -1.91 -19.50 -8.79
CA ALA A 129 -2.87 -20.58 -8.58
C ALA A 129 -4.23 -20.13 -8.03
N SER A 130 -4.26 -19.01 -7.28
CA SER A 130 -5.49 -18.43 -6.72
C SER A 130 -6.31 -17.60 -7.73
N VAL A 131 -5.78 -17.35 -8.94
CA VAL A 131 -6.39 -16.49 -9.94
C VAL A 131 -6.86 -17.32 -11.15
N SER A 132 -8.09 -17.09 -11.63
CA SER A 132 -8.57 -17.80 -12.82
C SER A 132 -7.77 -17.42 -14.07
N VAL A 133 -7.55 -18.37 -14.99
CA VAL A 133 -6.85 -18.14 -16.24
C VAL A 133 -7.48 -17.01 -17.05
N TRP A 134 -8.82 -16.92 -17.06
CA TRP A 134 -9.54 -15.85 -17.75
C TRP A 134 -9.27 -14.46 -17.16
N MET A 135 -9.12 -14.37 -15.84
CA MET A 135 -8.76 -13.13 -15.16
C MET A 135 -7.32 -12.70 -15.50
N VAL A 136 -6.39 -13.65 -15.62
CA VAL A 136 -5.02 -13.37 -16.07
C VAL A 136 -5.00 -12.86 -17.51
N ILE A 137 -5.70 -13.54 -18.42
CA ILE A 137 -5.78 -13.14 -19.84
C ILE A 137 -6.43 -11.75 -19.94
N GLY A 138 -7.56 -11.53 -19.27
CA GLY A 138 -8.25 -10.24 -19.24
C GLY A 138 -7.37 -9.13 -18.69
N GLY A 139 -6.62 -9.41 -17.62
CA GLY A 139 -5.65 -8.47 -17.01
C GLY A 139 -4.53 -8.10 -17.99
N ILE A 140 -3.95 -9.08 -18.71
CA ILE A 140 -2.91 -8.82 -19.72
C ILE A 140 -3.46 -7.95 -20.86
N ILE A 141 -4.65 -8.26 -21.35
CA ILE A 141 -5.30 -7.45 -22.41
C ILE A 141 -5.53 -6.02 -21.89
N ALA A 142 -6.06 -5.86 -20.67
CA ALA A 142 -6.29 -4.55 -20.06
C ALA A 142 -4.97 -3.76 -19.91
N MET A 143 -3.89 -4.41 -19.47
CA MET A 143 -2.55 -3.80 -19.37
C MET A 143 -2.07 -3.29 -20.74
N VAL A 144 -2.18 -4.11 -21.79
CA VAL A 144 -1.73 -3.72 -23.14
C VAL A 144 -2.56 -2.55 -23.67
N VAL A 145 -3.88 -2.62 -23.55
CA VAL A 145 -4.79 -1.53 -23.97
C VAL A 145 -4.49 -0.25 -23.19
N TYR A 146 -4.34 -0.34 -21.88
CA TYR A 146 -4.07 0.84 -21.06
C TYR A 146 -2.68 1.43 -21.35
N ALA A 147 -1.65 0.61 -21.54
CA ALA A 147 -0.34 1.06 -21.98
C ALA A 147 -0.40 1.79 -23.33
N ALA A 148 -1.15 1.26 -24.28
CA ALA A 148 -1.34 1.86 -25.60
C ALA A 148 -2.06 3.22 -25.50
N VAL A 149 -3.10 3.31 -24.65
CA VAL A 149 -3.82 4.56 -24.40
C VAL A 149 -2.90 5.61 -23.75
N LEU A 150 -2.17 5.25 -22.70
CA LEU A 150 -1.23 6.15 -22.04
C LEU A 150 -0.14 6.62 -23.00
N TYR A 151 0.47 5.70 -23.73
CA TYR A 151 1.48 6.07 -24.73
C TYR A 151 0.90 6.95 -25.84
N GLY A 152 -0.32 6.67 -26.28
CA GLY A 152 -1.05 7.50 -27.27
C GLY A 152 -1.24 8.94 -26.76
N ILE A 153 -1.61 9.11 -25.49
CA ILE A 153 -1.75 10.42 -24.86
C ILE A 153 -0.39 11.14 -24.84
N PHE A 154 0.68 10.47 -24.37
CA PHE A 154 2.03 11.03 -24.36
C PHE A 154 2.51 11.36 -25.79
N TYR A 155 2.22 10.49 -26.75
CA TYR A 155 2.57 10.71 -28.14
C TYR A 155 1.90 11.98 -28.70
N ILE A 156 0.60 12.12 -28.53
CA ILE A 156 -0.16 13.25 -29.07
C ILE A 156 0.29 14.56 -28.41
N VAL A 157 0.44 14.59 -27.08
CA VAL A 157 0.68 15.82 -26.33
C VAL A 157 2.15 16.24 -26.36
N LEU A 158 3.09 15.28 -26.24
CA LEU A 158 4.50 15.55 -26.03
C LEU A 158 5.39 15.18 -27.23
N LEU A 159 5.10 14.03 -27.88
CA LEU A 159 6.01 13.46 -28.88
C LEU A 159 5.71 13.94 -30.31
N ARG A 160 4.43 14.01 -30.69
CA ARG A 160 3.97 14.31 -32.07
C ARG A 160 4.55 15.63 -32.60
N LYS A 161 4.56 16.68 -31.78
CA LYS A 161 5.09 18.01 -32.14
C LYS A 161 6.60 18.10 -32.05
N GLY A 162 7.30 17.01 -31.72
CA GLY A 162 8.76 16.88 -31.75
C GLY A 162 9.48 17.84 -30.83
N ALA A 163 9.26 17.68 -29.48
CA ALA A 163 9.86 18.59 -28.49
C ALA A 163 11.36 18.85 -28.69
N PHE A 164 12.13 17.81 -29.05
CA PHE A 164 13.56 17.97 -29.29
C PHE A 164 13.92 18.29 -30.76
N ARG A 165 13.07 18.01 -31.73
CA ARG A 165 13.37 18.20 -33.17
C ARG A 165 13.52 19.68 -33.54
N ARG A 166 12.80 20.57 -32.85
CA ARG A 166 12.80 22.02 -33.06
C ARG A 166 13.74 22.79 -32.13
N MET A 167 14.30 22.12 -31.11
CA MET A 167 15.13 22.76 -30.11
C MET A 167 16.55 22.99 -30.68
N LYS A 168 16.87 24.23 -31.00
CA LYS A 168 18.24 24.66 -31.34
C LYS A 168 19.07 24.75 -30.06
N ILE A 169 20.38 24.46 -30.17
CA ILE A 169 21.33 24.68 -29.09
C ILE A 169 21.33 26.17 -28.75
N PRO A 170 21.08 26.59 -27.51
CA PRO A 170 20.98 27.99 -27.15
C PRO A 170 22.38 28.63 -27.06
N TYR A 171 22.50 29.87 -27.46
CA TYR A 171 23.76 30.62 -27.34
C TYR A 171 24.25 30.74 -25.87
N ARG A 172 23.29 30.96 -24.94
CA ARG A 172 23.56 31.09 -23.50
C ARG A 172 23.27 29.77 -22.76
N ARG A 173 24.03 28.71 -23.07
CA ARG A 173 23.79 27.35 -22.55
C ARG A 173 23.73 27.30 -21.03
N LEU A 174 24.67 27.91 -20.32
CA LEU A 174 24.74 27.92 -18.85
C LEU A 174 23.51 28.55 -18.22
N ARG A 175 23.01 29.69 -18.74
CA ARG A 175 21.83 30.34 -18.21
C ARG A 175 20.58 29.49 -18.42
N VAL A 176 20.45 28.83 -19.57
CA VAL A 176 19.31 27.94 -19.86
C VAL A 176 19.37 26.70 -19.00
N SER A 177 20.55 26.09 -18.83
CA SER A 177 20.76 24.94 -17.97
C SER A 177 20.51 25.28 -16.49
N GLY A 178 20.98 26.43 -16.00
CA GLY A 178 20.77 26.90 -14.65
C GLY A 178 19.28 27.12 -14.34
N ALA A 179 18.55 27.75 -15.27
CA ALA A 179 17.10 27.95 -15.11
C ALA A 179 16.31 26.63 -15.11
N LEU A 180 16.69 25.67 -15.96
CA LEU A 180 16.07 24.33 -15.99
C LEU A 180 16.44 23.50 -14.78
N LEU A 181 17.67 23.62 -14.28
CA LEU A 181 18.12 22.96 -13.05
C LEU A 181 17.33 23.48 -11.85
N LEU A 182 17.18 24.80 -11.75
CA LEU A 182 16.33 25.41 -10.71
C LEU A 182 14.89 24.90 -10.79
N LEU A 183 14.31 24.88 -11.99
CA LEU A 183 12.94 24.41 -12.22
C LEU A 183 12.80 22.91 -11.86
N THR A 184 13.79 22.09 -12.23
CA THR A 184 13.80 20.66 -11.86
C THR A 184 14.00 20.49 -10.35
N GLY A 185 14.83 21.32 -9.73
CA GLY A 185 14.98 21.34 -8.27
C GLY A 185 13.72 21.76 -7.52
N LEU A 186 12.92 22.66 -8.08
CA LEU A 186 11.63 23.08 -7.52
C LEU A 186 10.60 21.93 -7.47
N LEU A 187 10.79 20.84 -8.25
CA LEU A 187 9.97 19.63 -8.11
C LEU A 187 10.11 18.98 -6.72
N PHE A 188 11.18 19.28 -5.99
CA PHE A 188 11.35 18.81 -4.62
C PHE A 188 10.20 19.25 -3.71
N ILE A 189 9.61 20.42 -3.95
CA ILE A 189 8.51 20.97 -3.14
C ILE A 189 7.27 20.06 -3.22
N PRO A 190 6.69 19.76 -4.41
CA PRO A 190 5.57 18.83 -4.50
C PRO A 190 5.95 17.39 -4.15
N ILE A 191 7.17 16.93 -4.46
CA ILE A 191 7.67 15.60 -4.08
C ILE A 191 7.61 15.42 -2.57
N ARG A 192 8.12 16.39 -1.81
CA ARG A 192 8.10 16.34 -0.35
C ARG A 192 6.70 16.60 0.25
N GLY A 193 5.81 17.26 -0.48
CA GLY A 193 4.48 17.64 -0.01
C GLY A 193 4.43 18.97 0.71
N GLY A 194 5.32 19.91 0.31
CA GLY A 194 5.41 21.26 0.85
C GLY A 194 6.59 21.48 1.80
N PHE A 195 6.50 22.52 2.64
CA PHE A 195 7.55 22.96 3.55
C PHE A 195 7.34 22.48 5.00
N THR A 196 6.32 21.66 5.27
CA THR A 196 6.04 21.15 6.62
C THR A 196 7.04 20.07 7.03
N VAL A 197 7.13 19.79 8.34
CA VAL A 197 7.99 18.71 8.89
C VAL A 197 7.60 17.34 8.34
N SER A 198 6.30 17.10 8.18
CA SER A 198 5.77 15.84 7.66
C SER A 198 6.02 15.71 6.15
N THR A 199 6.67 14.65 5.75
CA THR A 199 6.83 14.27 4.33
C THR A 199 5.53 13.76 3.74
N MET A 200 5.45 13.68 2.39
CA MET A 200 4.30 13.11 1.70
C MET A 200 4.10 11.64 2.08
N ASN A 201 2.87 11.28 2.40
CA ASN A 201 2.45 9.92 2.71
C ASN A 201 0.97 9.73 2.35
N THR A 202 0.54 8.47 2.23
CA THR A 202 -0.84 8.12 1.85
C THR A 202 -1.89 8.61 2.84
N GLY A 203 -1.57 8.77 4.13
CA GLY A 203 -2.49 9.27 5.14
C GLY A 203 -2.91 10.74 4.94
N LYS A 204 -2.12 11.53 4.20
CA LYS A 204 -2.45 12.95 3.94
C LYS A 204 -3.71 13.18 3.11
N VAL A 205 -4.18 12.16 2.40
CA VAL A 205 -5.37 12.27 1.55
C VAL A 205 -6.65 11.80 2.21
N TYR A 206 -6.58 11.36 3.48
CA TYR A 206 -7.75 10.95 4.25
C TYR A 206 -8.54 12.19 4.67
N PHE A 207 -9.79 12.28 4.19
CA PHE A 207 -10.65 13.44 4.38
C PHE A 207 -12.06 13.08 4.83
N SER A 208 -12.45 11.81 4.74
CA SER A 208 -13.80 11.35 4.99
C SER A 208 -13.83 10.27 6.06
N THR A 209 -14.95 10.16 6.79
CA THR A 209 -15.26 9.00 7.64
C THR A 209 -15.57 7.76 6.81
N ASN A 210 -15.96 7.93 5.54
CA ASN A 210 -16.13 6.83 4.60
C ASN A 210 -14.76 6.39 4.06
N GLN A 211 -14.28 5.25 4.54
CA GLN A 211 -12.97 4.69 4.17
C GLN A 211 -12.82 4.46 2.65
N ARG A 212 -13.91 4.13 1.94
CA ARG A 212 -13.89 3.91 0.49
C ARG A 212 -13.53 5.18 -0.27
N LEU A 213 -14.00 6.36 0.18
CA LEU A 213 -13.64 7.66 -0.42
C LEU A 213 -12.16 7.99 -0.19
N ASN A 214 -11.63 7.67 1.00
CA ASN A 214 -10.22 7.83 1.30
C ASN A 214 -9.37 6.93 0.40
N HIS A 215 -9.76 5.67 0.21
CA HIS A 215 -9.08 4.76 -0.72
C HIS A 215 -9.12 5.27 -2.17
N ALA A 216 -10.26 5.79 -2.64
CA ALA A 216 -10.36 6.36 -3.99
C ALA A 216 -9.42 7.55 -4.19
N ALA A 217 -9.14 8.33 -3.15
CA ALA A 217 -8.24 9.48 -3.19
C ALA A 217 -6.76 9.09 -3.28
N ILE A 218 -6.38 7.87 -2.86
CA ILE A 218 -5.00 7.39 -2.91
C ILE A 218 -4.58 7.12 -4.36
N ASN A 219 -3.39 7.60 -4.73
CA ASN A 219 -2.73 7.22 -5.97
C ASN A 219 -2.02 5.87 -5.79
N PRO A 220 -2.37 4.80 -6.55
CA PRO A 220 -1.81 3.47 -6.33
C PRO A 220 -0.31 3.38 -6.64
N ALA A 221 0.20 4.15 -7.59
CA ALA A 221 1.62 4.16 -7.88
C ALA A 221 2.43 4.86 -6.77
N PHE A 222 1.86 5.90 -6.14
CA PHE A 222 2.46 6.50 -4.96
C PHE A 222 2.42 5.55 -3.76
N SER A 223 1.28 4.88 -3.52
CA SER A 223 1.12 3.90 -2.44
C SER A 223 2.13 2.76 -2.55
N LEU A 224 2.31 2.21 -3.74
CA LEU A 224 3.32 1.18 -4.01
C LEU A 224 4.73 1.71 -3.75
N MET A 225 5.07 2.89 -4.25
CA MET A 225 6.39 3.51 -4.06
C MET A 225 6.67 3.77 -2.57
N GLU A 226 5.70 4.30 -1.83
CA GLU A 226 5.80 4.53 -0.39
C GLU A 226 6.01 3.23 0.37
N SER A 227 5.22 2.20 0.07
CA SER A 227 5.31 0.89 0.69
C SER A 227 6.67 0.24 0.45
N LEU A 228 7.19 0.27 -0.79
CA LEU A 228 8.52 -0.22 -1.12
C LEU A 228 9.63 0.55 -0.38
N SER A 229 9.48 1.87 -0.22
CA SER A 229 10.48 2.70 0.47
C SER A 229 10.53 2.45 1.99
N LYS A 230 9.43 1.96 2.55
CA LYS A 230 9.29 1.65 3.99
C LYS A 230 9.69 0.21 4.35
N GLN A 231 9.95 -0.63 3.37
CA GLN A 231 10.50 -1.97 3.61
C GLN A 231 11.96 -1.87 4.10
N LYS A 232 12.10 -1.54 5.38
CA LYS A 232 13.40 -1.52 6.05
C LYS A 232 13.57 -2.81 6.86
N ASP A 233 14.82 -3.12 7.17
CA ASP A 233 15.16 -4.18 8.11
C ASP A 233 14.40 -3.97 9.42
N PHE A 234 13.69 -5.01 9.86
CA PHE A 234 12.86 -5.00 11.06
C PHE A 234 13.66 -4.57 12.30
N GLY A 235 14.87 -5.07 12.45
CA GLY A 235 15.73 -4.77 13.60
C GLY A 235 16.12 -3.30 13.72
N SER A 236 16.23 -2.58 12.58
CA SER A 236 16.58 -1.17 12.56
C SER A 236 15.36 -0.25 12.67
N GLN A 237 14.19 -0.69 12.19
CA GLN A 237 12.99 0.14 12.12
C GLN A 237 12.32 0.35 13.48
N TYR A 238 12.41 -0.63 14.37
CA TYR A 238 11.71 -0.65 15.66
C TYR A 238 12.64 -0.61 16.87
N ARG A 239 13.87 -0.18 16.68
CA ARG A 239 14.81 0.04 17.78
C ARG A 239 14.54 1.40 18.41
N PHE A 240 13.64 1.45 19.39
CA PHE A 240 13.24 2.68 20.07
C PHE A 240 14.15 3.02 21.25
N MET A 241 14.88 2.04 21.77
CA MET A 241 15.79 2.21 22.92
C MET A 241 16.90 1.15 22.90
N GLU A 242 17.90 1.29 23.75
CA GLU A 242 18.94 0.29 23.93
C GLU A 242 18.36 -0.99 24.55
N ALA A 243 18.92 -2.17 24.19
CA ALA A 243 18.42 -3.47 24.64
C ALA A 243 18.35 -3.58 26.16
N ASP A 244 19.40 -3.15 26.87
CA ASP A 244 19.46 -3.19 28.34
C ASP A 244 18.40 -2.30 29.01
N ALA A 245 18.00 -1.20 28.35
CA ALA A 245 16.95 -0.34 28.84
C ALA A 245 15.57 -0.99 28.62
N ALA A 246 15.36 -1.62 27.46
CA ALA A 246 14.14 -2.35 27.12
C ALA A 246 13.95 -3.54 28.10
N ASP A 247 14.98 -4.31 28.38
CA ASP A 247 14.93 -5.45 29.30
C ASP A 247 14.61 -5.02 30.75
N ARG A 248 15.18 -3.90 31.20
CA ARG A 248 14.85 -3.34 32.52
C ARG A 248 13.39 -2.90 32.62
N ILE A 249 12.88 -2.21 31.59
CA ILE A 249 11.50 -1.75 31.56
C ILE A 249 10.55 -2.96 31.50
N PHE A 250 10.84 -3.92 30.62
CA PHE A 250 10.04 -5.12 30.47
C PHE A 250 10.01 -5.98 31.73
N SER A 251 11.17 -6.16 32.38
CA SER A 251 11.27 -6.87 33.65
C SER A 251 10.44 -6.18 34.74
N GLY A 252 10.47 -4.85 34.79
CA GLY A 252 9.64 -4.07 35.71
C GLY A 252 8.14 -4.19 35.44
N LEU A 253 7.72 -4.28 34.17
CA LEU A 253 6.32 -4.51 33.81
C LEU A 253 5.85 -5.94 34.08
N ALA A 254 6.75 -6.90 33.92
CA ALA A 254 6.49 -8.32 34.18
C ALA A 254 6.57 -8.69 35.66
N ASP A 255 7.05 -7.79 36.55
CA ASP A 255 7.13 -8.04 37.98
C ASP A 255 5.73 -8.28 38.57
N PRO A 256 5.48 -9.45 39.19
CA PRO A 256 4.21 -9.72 39.86
C PRO A 256 3.81 -8.70 40.91
N ALA A 257 4.77 -7.95 41.46
CA ALA A 257 4.51 -6.87 42.42
C ALA A 257 3.91 -5.61 41.75
N VAL A 258 4.27 -5.31 40.48
CA VAL A 258 3.71 -4.20 39.71
C VAL A 258 2.31 -4.56 39.21
N LEU A 259 2.13 -5.80 38.75
CA LEU A 259 0.80 -6.34 38.38
C LEU A 259 -0.17 -6.38 39.57
N LYS A 260 0.37 -6.39 40.81
CA LYS A 260 -0.43 -6.30 42.04
C LYS A 260 -1.01 -4.91 42.33
N LYS A 261 -0.47 -3.85 41.76
CA LYS A 261 -0.88 -2.44 42.07
C LYS A 261 -2.12 -1.95 41.32
N ASP A 262 -2.45 -2.53 40.13
CA ASP A 262 -3.60 -2.13 39.32
C ASP A 262 -4.84 -3.06 39.51
N SER A 263 -5.15 -3.40 40.70
CA SER A 263 -5.71 -4.68 41.02
C SER A 263 -7.11 -4.79 41.60
N ALA A 264 -8.04 -3.93 41.29
CA ALA A 264 -9.45 -4.31 41.53
C ALA A 264 -9.86 -5.51 40.64
N ALA A 265 -9.36 -5.57 39.41
CA ALA A 265 -9.55 -6.71 38.50
C ALA A 265 -8.70 -7.93 38.88
N ALA A 266 -7.46 -7.72 39.34
CA ALA A 266 -6.57 -8.81 39.77
C ALA A 266 -6.99 -9.39 41.14
N ASP A 267 -7.54 -8.57 42.02
CA ASP A 267 -8.08 -9.05 43.29
C ASP A 267 -9.42 -9.77 43.11
N ALA A 268 -10.26 -9.36 42.17
CA ALA A 268 -11.45 -10.10 41.77
C ALA A 268 -11.10 -11.48 41.17
N LEU A 269 -10.03 -11.57 40.34
CA LEU A 269 -9.51 -12.84 39.81
C LEU A 269 -8.87 -13.72 40.88
N ARG A 270 -8.26 -13.12 41.93
CA ARG A 270 -7.68 -13.86 43.07
C ARG A 270 -8.71 -14.39 44.06
N GLN A 271 -9.83 -13.69 44.20
CA GLN A 271 -10.97 -14.11 45.04
C GLN A 271 -11.90 -15.05 44.26
N ALA A 272 -11.68 -15.23 42.95
CA ALA A 272 -12.40 -16.23 42.18
C ALA A 272 -12.09 -17.65 42.70
N PRO A 273 -13.09 -18.52 42.86
CA PRO A 273 -12.85 -19.92 43.24
C PRO A 273 -11.81 -20.57 42.33
N ASP A 274 -11.01 -21.47 42.87
CA ASP A 274 -9.97 -22.16 42.09
C ASP A 274 -10.50 -22.86 40.84
N SER A 275 -11.78 -23.19 40.79
CA SER A 275 -12.51 -23.71 39.63
C SER A 275 -12.58 -22.72 38.43
N LEU A 276 -12.40 -21.41 38.67
CA LEU A 276 -12.37 -20.38 37.60
C LEU A 276 -10.93 -20.02 37.15
N ARG A 277 -9.92 -20.56 37.83
CA ARG A 277 -8.51 -20.30 37.50
C ARG A 277 -7.94 -21.28 36.47
N SER A 278 -8.58 -22.40 36.27
CA SER A 278 -8.18 -23.40 35.29
C SER A 278 -9.33 -23.71 34.36
N LEU A 279 -9.12 -23.54 33.07
CA LEU A 279 -10.04 -24.01 32.02
C LEU A 279 -10.04 -25.53 31.90
N PHE A 280 -9.04 -26.20 32.52
CA PHE A 280 -8.85 -27.63 32.39
C PHE A 280 -8.92 -28.29 33.77
N THR A 281 -9.57 -29.45 33.82
CA THR A 281 -9.65 -30.31 35.02
C THR A 281 -8.40 -31.14 35.26
N VAL A 282 -7.56 -31.26 34.21
CA VAL A 282 -6.28 -32.02 34.25
C VAL A 282 -5.08 -31.05 34.27
N LYS A 283 -4.02 -31.41 34.96
CA LYS A 283 -2.79 -30.59 35.10
C LYS A 283 -2.01 -30.44 33.77
N HIS A 284 -2.07 -31.41 32.90
CA HIS A 284 -1.35 -31.45 31.62
C HIS A 284 -2.30 -31.93 30.52
N PRO A 285 -3.19 -31.07 30.01
CA PRO A 285 -4.09 -31.42 28.92
C PRO A 285 -3.32 -31.45 27.59
N ASP A 286 -3.72 -32.34 26.70
CA ASP A 286 -3.38 -32.25 25.30
C ASP A 286 -4.20 -31.11 24.68
N VAL A 287 -3.55 -30.23 23.94
CA VAL A 287 -4.18 -29.05 23.31
C VAL A 287 -4.13 -29.17 21.80
N LEU A 288 -5.30 -29.30 21.18
CA LEU A 288 -5.43 -29.23 19.73
C LEU A 288 -5.78 -27.78 19.33
N PHE A 289 -4.90 -27.13 18.58
CA PHE A 289 -5.10 -25.78 18.12
C PHE A 289 -5.58 -25.80 16.66
N VAL A 290 -6.84 -25.39 16.42
CA VAL A 290 -7.42 -25.35 15.07
C VAL A 290 -7.51 -23.90 14.61
N ILE A 291 -6.70 -23.53 13.62
CA ILE A 291 -6.70 -22.19 13.01
C ILE A 291 -7.46 -22.29 11.70
N MET A 292 -8.58 -21.60 11.61
CA MET A 292 -9.41 -21.55 10.40
C MET A 292 -9.06 -20.32 9.56
N GLU A 293 -8.59 -20.58 8.35
CA GLU A 293 -8.23 -19.53 7.39
C GLU A 293 -9.48 -18.78 6.90
N SER A 294 -9.39 -17.45 6.83
CA SER A 294 -10.44 -16.56 6.30
C SER A 294 -11.80 -16.70 6.99
N PHE A 295 -11.86 -17.29 8.18
CA PHE A 295 -13.12 -17.43 8.94
C PHE A 295 -13.47 -16.13 9.65
N SER A 296 -14.71 -15.67 9.50
CA SER A 296 -15.20 -14.42 10.10
C SER A 296 -16.34 -14.70 11.10
N SER A 297 -16.39 -13.90 12.17
CA SER A 297 -17.52 -13.89 13.11
C SER A 297 -18.88 -13.65 12.45
N ARG A 298 -18.89 -13.03 11.26
CA ARG A 298 -20.10 -12.83 10.44
C ARG A 298 -20.76 -14.13 9.96
N LEU A 299 -20.08 -15.26 10.08
CA LEU A 299 -20.59 -16.59 9.72
C LEU A 299 -21.21 -17.32 10.90
N MET A 300 -21.11 -16.78 12.12
CA MET A 300 -21.65 -17.38 13.35
C MET A 300 -22.84 -16.59 13.86
N THR A 301 -24.00 -17.27 14.00
CA THR A 301 -25.22 -16.68 14.54
C THR A 301 -25.05 -16.22 15.99
N THR A 302 -24.30 -16.97 16.80
CA THR A 302 -23.98 -16.65 18.20
C THR A 302 -23.18 -15.36 18.38
N LEU A 303 -22.50 -14.90 17.33
CA LEU A 303 -21.74 -13.63 17.29
C LEU A 303 -22.44 -12.52 16.51
N GLY A 304 -23.74 -12.70 16.20
CA GLY A 304 -24.54 -11.73 15.44
C GLY A 304 -24.32 -11.78 13.93
N GLY A 305 -23.76 -12.87 13.40
CA GLY A 305 -23.57 -13.11 11.97
C GLY A 305 -24.77 -13.74 11.27
N GLU A 306 -24.57 -14.16 10.01
CA GLU A 306 -25.60 -14.78 9.17
C GLU A 306 -26.08 -16.10 9.76
N PRO A 307 -27.40 -16.33 9.83
CA PRO A 307 -27.98 -17.57 10.38
C PRO A 307 -27.68 -18.76 9.45
N ASP A 308 -27.63 -19.93 10.04
CA ASP A 308 -27.54 -21.23 9.36
C ASP A 308 -26.29 -21.47 8.50
N VAL A 309 -25.22 -20.65 8.67
CA VAL A 309 -23.96 -20.82 7.93
C VAL A 309 -23.00 -21.73 8.70
N ALA A 310 -22.68 -21.40 9.94
CA ALA A 310 -21.71 -22.13 10.76
C ALA A 310 -22.40 -22.92 11.90
N VAL A 311 -23.46 -23.64 11.59
CA VAL A 311 -24.37 -24.32 12.57
C VAL A 311 -23.61 -25.20 13.57
N GLN A 312 -22.58 -25.93 13.12
CA GLN A 312 -21.83 -26.83 14.02
C GLN A 312 -20.95 -26.04 15.00
N LEU A 313 -20.39 -24.91 14.56
CA LEU A 313 -19.60 -24.03 15.43
C LEU A 313 -20.51 -23.26 16.40
N ASP A 314 -21.71 -22.86 15.98
CA ASP A 314 -22.70 -22.26 16.84
C ASP A 314 -23.17 -23.25 17.93
N SER A 315 -23.34 -24.53 17.58
CA SER A 315 -23.64 -25.58 18.55
C SER A 315 -22.48 -25.79 19.52
N LEU A 316 -21.25 -25.91 19.01
CA LEU A 316 -20.05 -26.06 19.82
C LEU A 316 -19.82 -24.87 20.77
N ALA A 317 -20.17 -23.67 20.35
CA ALA A 317 -20.08 -22.46 21.17
C ALA A 317 -21.01 -22.47 22.37
N GLN A 318 -22.11 -23.26 22.33
CA GLN A 318 -23.02 -23.44 23.44
C GLN A 318 -22.53 -24.47 24.46
N GLU A 319 -21.69 -25.41 24.02
CA GLU A 319 -21.12 -26.46 24.85
C GLU A 319 -19.79 -26.10 25.47
N GLY A 320 -19.08 -25.15 24.89
CA GLY A 320 -17.73 -24.72 25.26
C GLY A 320 -17.67 -23.33 25.87
N VAL A 321 -16.47 -22.75 25.86
CA VAL A 321 -16.23 -21.36 26.24
C VAL A 321 -16.04 -20.52 25.00
N LEU A 322 -16.97 -19.57 24.76
CA LEU A 322 -16.89 -18.62 23.67
C LEU A 322 -16.37 -17.26 24.17
N PHE A 323 -15.25 -16.82 23.64
CA PHE A 323 -14.69 -15.49 23.90
C PHE A 323 -15.34 -14.48 22.95
N THR A 324 -16.36 -13.74 23.40
CA THR A 324 -17.11 -12.79 22.58
C THR A 324 -16.38 -11.47 22.35
N ASN A 325 -15.38 -11.16 23.17
CA ASN A 325 -14.56 -9.93 23.10
C ASN A 325 -13.11 -10.23 22.71
N PHE A 326 -12.93 -11.08 21.71
CA PHE A 326 -11.63 -11.50 21.22
C PHE A 326 -11.35 -10.86 19.85
N TYR A 327 -10.25 -10.12 19.76
CA TYR A 327 -9.91 -9.35 18.57
C TYR A 327 -8.63 -9.90 17.90
N ALA A 328 -8.64 -9.91 16.57
CA ALA A 328 -7.45 -10.25 15.79
C ALA A 328 -6.37 -9.17 15.93
N ASN A 329 -5.14 -9.60 16.17
CA ASN A 329 -3.99 -8.70 16.23
C ASN A 329 -3.59 -8.19 14.83
N SER A 330 -3.98 -8.88 13.76
CA SER A 330 -3.75 -8.48 12.38
C SER A 330 -4.86 -8.98 11.46
N PHE A 331 -5.04 -8.28 10.34
CA PHE A 331 -5.97 -8.65 9.29
C PHE A 331 -5.40 -9.64 8.25
N ARG A 332 -4.13 -10.04 8.38
CA ARG A 332 -3.46 -10.98 7.47
C ARG A 332 -2.92 -12.18 8.23
N THR A 333 -3.02 -13.35 7.62
CA THR A 333 -2.59 -14.64 8.19
C THR A 333 -1.09 -14.66 8.49
N ASP A 334 -0.25 -14.11 7.61
CA ASP A 334 1.20 -14.03 7.78
C ASP A 334 1.65 -13.29 9.05
N ARG A 335 0.85 -12.38 9.55
CA ARG A 335 1.09 -11.63 10.79
C ARG A 335 0.27 -12.18 11.95
N GLY A 336 -1.00 -12.50 11.69
CA GLY A 336 -1.91 -13.03 12.70
C GLY A 336 -1.46 -14.36 13.24
N LEU A 337 -0.96 -15.25 12.39
CA LEU A 337 -0.45 -16.57 12.81
C LEU A 337 0.74 -16.46 13.76
N VAL A 338 1.68 -15.57 13.47
CA VAL A 338 2.83 -15.30 14.37
C VAL A 338 2.33 -14.75 15.70
N ALA A 339 1.39 -13.79 15.69
CA ALA A 339 0.85 -13.21 16.91
C ALA A 339 0.14 -14.26 17.78
N VAL A 340 -0.64 -15.17 17.17
CA VAL A 340 -1.36 -16.22 17.89
C VAL A 340 -0.41 -17.26 18.46
N LEU A 341 0.59 -17.72 17.70
CA LEU A 341 1.48 -18.80 18.11
C LEU A 341 2.61 -18.36 19.03
N SER A 342 3.09 -17.13 18.92
CA SER A 342 4.25 -16.63 19.70
C SER A 342 3.91 -15.52 20.69
N GLY A 343 2.68 -14.96 20.66
CA GLY A 343 2.33 -13.77 21.43
C GLY A 343 2.97 -12.47 20.91
N TYR A 344 3.70 -12.52 19.79
CA TYR A 344 4.38 -11.35 19.24
C TYR A 344 3.37 -10.40 18.55
N PRO A 345 3.28 -9.12 18.96
CA PRO A 345 2.32 -8.19 18.39
C PRO A 345 2.59 -7.95 16.89
N ALA A 346 1.56 -8.09 16.06
CA ALA A 346 1.69 -7.85 14.63
C ALA A 346 2.06 -6.39 14.34
N GLN A 347 3.06 -6.19 13.49
CA GLN A 347 3.50 -4.87 13.08
C GLN A 347 2.75 -4.42 11.82
N PRO A 348 2.32 -3.14 11.73
CA PRO A 348 1.49 -2.66 10.60
C PRO A 348 2.15 -2.78 9.23
N THR A 349 3.47 -2.61 9.18
CA THR A 349 4.24 -2.48 7.92
C THR A 349 5.20 -3.64 7.64
N THR A 350 5.33 -4.60 8.57
CA THR A 350 6.33 -5.67 8.48
C THR A 350 5.70 -7.02 8.71
N SER A 351 6.06 -8.02 7.91
CA SER A 351 5.71 -9.41 8.12
C SER A 351 6.96 -10.22 8.46
N ILE A 352 6.95 -10.87 9.63
CA ILE A 352 8.06 -11.70 10.08
C ILE A 352 8.11 -13.02 9.29
N MET A 353 6.95 -13.59 8.95
CA MET A 353 6.88 -14.86 8.22
C MET A 353 7.51 -14.79 6.82
N THR A 354 7.52 -13.63 6.19
CA THR A 354 8.13 -13.48 4.87
C THR A 354 9.65 -13.62 4.87
N VAL A 355 10.30 -13.39 6.00
CA VAL A 355 11.74 -13.58 6.18
C VAL A 355 12.06 -15.04 6.58
N SER A 356 11.12 -15.72 7.22
CA SER A 356 11.35 -17.01 7.90
C SER A 356 10.65 -18.20 7.24
N TYR A 357 9.96 -18.02 6.12
CA TYR A 357 9.19 -19.10 5.48
C TYR A 357 10.04 -20.32 5.09
N THR A 358 11.34 -20.14 4.91
CA THR A 358 12.30 -21.23 4.66
C THR A 358 12.65 -22.04 5.90
N HIS A 359 12.31 -21.57 7.11
CA HIS A 359 12.67 -22.22 8.37
C HIS A 359 11.49 -22.75 9.20
N LEU A 360 10.25 -22.42 8.80
CA LEU A 360 9.03 -22.87 9.48
C LEU A 360 8.25 -23.96 8.73
N THR A 361 8.84 -24.63 7.77
CA THR A 361 8.29 -25.88 7.28
C THR A 361 8.42 -26.90 8.40
N LEU A 362 7.32 -27.15 9.12
CA LEU A 362 7.18 -28.35 9.93
C LEU A 362 7.51 -29.54 9.04
N PRO A 363 8.37 -30.48 9.49
CA PRO A 363 8.60 -31.69 8.73
C PRO A 363 7.25 -32.40 8.59
N THR A 364 6.72 -32.39 7.38
CA THR A 364 5.62 -33.27 7.01
C THR A 364 6.19 -34.66 6.94
N THR A 365 6.05 -35.44 8.02
CA THR A 365 6.22 -36.90 8.01
C THR A 365 5.04 -37.53 7.29
#